data_3bedbdb711aeb57b5d7b50a09d5bca27
#
_entry.id   3bedbdb711aeb57b5d7b50a09d5bca27
#
_cell.length_a   1.000
_cell.length_b   1.000
_cell.length_c   1.000
_cell.angle_alpha   90.00
_cell.angle_beta   90.00
_cell.angle_gamma   90.00
#
_symmetry.space_group_name_H-M   'P 1'
#
loop_
_entity.id
_entity.type
_entity.pdbx_description
1 polymer ?
#
loop_
_entity_poly.entity_id
_entity_poly.type
_entity_poly.pdbx_seq_one_letter_code
_entity_poly.pdbx_strand_id
1 'polypeptide(L)'
;MRKTLLSLAALALSLSMNAQTVRPFSGQVEKSNVATQQRVITLSPKKADLASNQRLVGYYTTDELAEYGIGIPGYGKNCKAAIDLTPEMLQAYDGMKVVAIRFGLCYKMNKSRVFISPVNNKVIGADVVSKDVASPVKGWNTITLDEPYTISQNQEIFVGFDFIQNSTPKGNSYTEDCFPISVVQAGRTDMPVLMFANIPASAGGSGEGWYSFGTENGNLSIQLIVEGDFADYDVTPSDFGTLQNALNIETKVAIDFYNNSKEAVKDLDYIVTSDGVAGAEQHVNLSTDVATGANGSFTVTVPGFSEVGKHSVSVEITKVNGNANQSKSKVANGYIGIAKDTYQRNVVIEEFTTENCGNCPRVAGYLHTALKKADLTRVFAVCHHSAYYTDWLTQQCDEDIYPLLFGNRGSFAPAMTYNRNADLISNSDQAKTGVVGIPSSASVITATINQALKEVANAKLDMEVTYNDDKTQATVTVTGVCNEAYDTDNALLTFYVTEDNIKARRQSGASGTYYQQHVIRYYNSSWGETVDWNNYTFTKSFVVDINSNWKKEDIKFVAFLNKHNTKNYADNKIENSIGLSFDSSTGINGVYNNGDATVVTCYNVDGTQISAPQKGLNIVKLSDGRTLKVMVK
;
A
#
# COMPACT_ATOMS: atom_id res chain seq x y z
N MET A 1 -0.68 -21.26 -18.10
CA MET A 1 -1.63 -22.16 -17.41
C MET A 1 -1.86 -21.59 -16.03
N ARG A 2 -3.02 -20.99 -15.81
CA ARG A 2 -3.43 -20.43 -14.51
C ARG A 2 -3.66 -21.59 -13.55
N LYS A 3 -2.88 -21.66 -12.48
CA LYS A 3 -3.08 -22.65 -11.42
C LYS A 3 -4.20 -22.14 -10.51
N THR A 4 -5.32 -22.80 -10.58
CA THR A 4 -6.44 -22.63 -9.64
C THR A 4 -6.03 -23.27 -8.32
N LEU A 5 -5.69 -22.49 -7.32
CA LEU A 5 -5.50 -22.98 -5.95
C LEU A 5 -6.85 -23.35 -5.36
N LEU A 6 -7.09 -24.62 -5.17
CA LEU A 6 -8.24 -25.13 -4.43
C LEU A 6 -8.05 -24.86 -2.94
N SER A 7 -8.95 -24.08 -2.37
CA SER A 7 -8.97 -23.77 -0.94
C SER A 7 -9.23 -25.02 -0.10
N LEU A 8 -8.31 -25.33 0.81
CA LEU A 8 -8.57 -26.26 1.91
C LEU A 8 -9.31 -25.54 3.03
N ALA A 9 -10.61 -25.40 2.87
CA ALA A 9 -11.48 -24.83 3.89
C ALA A 9 -11.72 -25.76 5.11
N ALA A 10 -11.04 -26.91 5.20
CA ALA A 10 -11.42 -27.97 6.15
C ALA A 10 -10.53 -28.06 7.41
N LEU A 11 -9.42 -27.30 7.51
CA LEU A 11 -8.54 -27.40 8.70
C LEU A 11 -8.27 -26.07 9.43
N ALA A 12 -8.90 -24.99 9.05
CA ALA A 12 -8.70 -23.68 9.69
C ALA A 12 -9.82 -23.32 10.68
N LEU A 13 -10.31 -24.27 11.46
CA LEU A 13 -11.51 -24.09 12.31
C LEU A 13 -11.21 -23.59 13.72
N SER A 14 -10.05 -23.05 14.01
CA SER A 14 -9.82 -22.51 15.37
C SER A 14 -8.83 -21.37 15.49
N LEU A 15 -8.42 -20.73 14.41
CA LEU A 15 -7.51 -19.58 14.52
C LEU A 15 -8.17 -18.34 13.95
N SER A 16 -8.08 -17.28 14.73
CA SER A 16 -8.42 -15.90 14.43
C SER A 16 -8.53 -15.61 12.93
N MET A 17 -9.60 -14.95 12.54
CA MET A 17 -9.91 -14.48 11.20
C MET A 17 -8.82 -13.52 10.67
N ASN A 18 -7.59 -13.98 10.57
CA ASN A 18 -6.53 -13.18 9.98
C ASN A 18 -6.61 -13.31 8.46
N ALA A 19 -6.69 -12.19 7.81
CA ALA A 19 -6.49 -12.11 6.38
C ALA A 19 -5.09 -12.67 6.06
N GLN A 20 -4.99 -13.46 5.01
CA GLN A 20 -3.70 -14.03 4.63
C GLN A 20 -2.91 -12.99 3.84
N THR A 21 -1.62 -12.92 4.09
CA THR A 21 -0.74 -11.95 3.45
C THR A 21 0.11 -12.59 2.36
N VAL A 22 0.36 -11.85 1.29
CA VAL A 22 1.21 -12.26 0.18
C VAL A 22 2.22 -11.15 -0.09
N ARG A 23 3.46 -11.51 -0.30
CA ARG A 23 4.47 -10.58 -0.79
C ARG A 23 4.55 -10.65 -2.32
N PRO A 24 4.25 -9.57 -3.05
CA PRO A 24 4.13 -9.62 -4.51
C PRO A 24 5.43 -9.38 -5.27
N PHE A 25 6.54 -9.04 -4.58
CA PHE A 25 7.76 -8.60 -5.24
C PHE A 25 8.53 -9.69 -5.98
N SER A 26 8.39 -10.93 -5.54
CA SER A 26 9.01 -12.08 -6.21
C SER A 26 7.93 -12.95 -6.85
N GLY A 27 7.97 -13.09 -8.16
CA GLY A 27 7.10 -14.02 -8.89
C GLY A 27 7.30 -15.49 -8.52
N GLN A 28 8.31 -15.77 -7.68
CA GLN A 28 8.62 -17.12 -7.18
C GLN A 28 8.18 -17.33 -5.74
N VAL A 29 7.70 -16.30 -5.04
CA VAL A 29 7.20 -16.43 -3.67
C VAL A 29 5.70 -16.58 -3.70
N GLU A 30 5.19 -17.70 -3.22
CA GLU A 30 3.78 -18.01 -3.15
C GLU A 30 3.25 -17.80 -1.73
N LYS A 31 1.97 -17.47 -1.64
CA LYS A 31 1.24 -17.44 -0.38
C LYS A 31 1.05 -18.85 0.15
N SER A 32 1.25 -19.06 1.45
CA SER A 32 0.94 -20.33 2.10
C SER A 32 -0.28 -20.22 3.00
N ASN A 33 -1.15 -21.23 2.90
CA ASN A 33 -2.27 -21.46 3.81
C ASN A 33 -1.93 -22.52 4.87
N VAL A 34 -0.72 -23.06 4.84
CA VAL A 34 -0.26 -24.00 5.87
C VAL A 34 -0.04 -23.19 7.14
N ALA A 35 -0.80 -23.51 8.17
CA ALA A 35 -0.64 -22.87 9.47
C ALA A 35 0.74 -23.20 10.03
N THR A 36 1.55 -22.19 10.25
CA THR A 36 2.73 -22.30 11.08
C THR A 36 2.27 -22.40 12.54
N GLN A 37 2.86 -23.31 13.28
CA GLN A 37 2.61 -23.37 14.73
C GLN A 37 3.80 -22.76 15.44
N GLN A 38 3.52 -21.95 16.44
CA GLN A 38 4.51 -21.33 17.30
C GLN A 38 4.50 -22.01 18.64
N ARG A 39 5.68 -22.25 19.20
CA ARG A 39 5.83 -22.76 20.55
C ARG A 39 6.77 -21.85 21.33
N VAL A 40 6.38 -21.49 22.53
CA VAL A 40 7.23 -20.71 23.43
C VAL A 40 8.44 -21.54 23.83
N ILE A 41 9.64 -21.05 23.53
CA ILE A 41 10.92 -21.68 23.84
C ILE A 41 11.83 -20.61 24.44
N THR A 42 12.29 -20.83 25.65
CA THR A 42 13.25 -19.92 26.28
C THR A 42 14.64 -20.14 25.70
N LEU A 43 15.24 -19.10 25.17
CA LEU A 43 16.61 -19.04 24.68
C LEU A 43 17.41 -18.00 25.45
N SER A 44 18.68 -18.32 25.72
CA SER A 44 19.62 -17.33 26.25
C SER A 44 20.35 -16.66 25.08
N PRO A 45 20.16 -15.37 24.83
CA PRO A 45 20.84 -14.68 23.76
C PRO A 45 22.35 -14.66 24.00
N LYS A 46 23.13 -14.97 22.97
CA LYS A 46 24.58 -14.82 22.99
C LYS A 46 24.95 -13.61 22.16
N LYS A 47 25.65 -12.66 22.76
CA LYS A 47 26.13 -11.45 22.09
C LYS A 47 27.02 -11.83 20.89
N ALA A 48 26.85 -11.12 19.78
CA ALA A 48 27.76 -11.21 18.64
C ALA A 48 29.14 -10.68 19.05
N ASP A 49 30.18 -11.41 18.67
CA ASP A 49 31.56 -10.95 18.79
C ASP A 49 31.92 -10.19 17.50
N LEU A 50 31.84 -8.87 17.57
CA LEU A 50 32.04 -7.98 16.42
C LEU A 50 33.36 -7.20 16.57
N ALA A 51 34.15 -7.18 15.51
CA ALA A 51 35.26 -6.23 15.40
C ALA A 51 34.72 -4.78 15.32
N SER A 52 35.57 -3.80 15.61
CA SER A 52 35.17 -2.37 15.61
C SER A 52 34.65 -1.86 14.26
N ASN A 53 35.08 -2.51 13.16
CA ASN A 53 34.66 -2.25 11.79
C ASN A 53 33.56 -3.24 11.31
N GLN A 54 32.83 -3.87 12.21
CA GLN A 54 31.76 -4.82 11.88
C GLN A 54 30.43 -4.42 12.51
N ARG A 55 29.33 -4.68 11.82
CA ARG A 55 27.95 -4.46 12.29
C ARG A 55 27.03 -5.64 11.92
N LEU A 56 25.95 -5.79 12.71
CA LEU A 56 24.83 -6.64 12.34
C LEU A 56 23.92 -5.91 11.37
N VAL A 57 23.48 -6.62 10.31
CA VAL A 57 22.52 -6.13 9.30
C VAL A 57 21.47 -7.20 9.09
N GLY A 58 20.20 -6.82 9.09
CA GLY A 58 19.05 -7.73 8.95
C GLY A 58 17.74 -7.03 9.26
N TYR A 59 16.67 -7.79 9.51
CA TYR A 59 15.39 -7.23 9.92
C TYR A 59 15.42 -6.65 11.34
N TYR A 60 16.37 -7.05 12.14
CA TYR A 60 16.73 -6.45 13.42
C TYR A 60 18.24 -6.64 13.68
N THR A 61 18.81 -5.81 14.54
CA THR A 61 20.27 -5.70 14.75
C THR A 61 20.69 -5.97 16.21
N THR A 62 19.77 -6.42 17.06
CA THR A 62 20.05 -6.82 18.44
C THR A 62 20.41 -8.30 18.54
N ASP A 63 20.95 -8.72 19.67
CA ASP A 63 21.28 -10.13 19.93
C ASP A 63 20.07 -10.94 20.42
N GLU A 64 18.88 -10.39 20.45
CA GLU A 64 17.67 -11.06 20.90
C GLU A 64 17.43 -12.36 20.12
N LEU A 65 17.02 -13.37 20.85
CA LEU A 65 16.51 -14.61 20.32
C LEU A 65 15.15 -14.88 20.93
N ALA A 66 14.27 -15.40 20.10
CA ALA A 66 12.87 -15.43 20.39
C ALA A 66 12.45 -16.32 21.54
N GLU A 67 11.30 -15.93 22.02
CA GLU A 67 10.41 -16.75 22.81
C GLU A 67 9.66 -17.80 21.98
N TYR A 68 9.72 -17.71 20.63
CA TYR A 68 8.92 -18.54 19.73
C TYR A 68 9.78 -19.30 18.73
N GLY A 69 9.49 -20.60 18.58
CA GLY A 69 9.95 -21.40 17.47
C GLY A 69 8.86 -21.51 16.40
N ILE A 70 9.27 -21.44 15.14
CA ILE A 70 8.38 -21.58 14.00
C ILE A 70 8.82 -22.76 13.13
N GLY A 71 7.86 -23.38 12.43
CA GLY A 71 8.09 -24.47 11.50
C GLY A 71 6.88 -24.70 10.60
N ILE A 72 7.01 -25.68 9.70
CA ILE A 72 5.95 -26.12 8.80
C ILE A 72 5.66 -27.61 9.05
N PRO A 73 4.97 -27.96 10.15
CA PRO A 73 4.70 -29.34 10.50
C PRO A 73 3.99 -30.09 9.36
N GLY A 74 4.49 -31.29 9.04
CA GLY A 74 3.98 -32.07 7.92
C GLY A 74 4.74 -31.90 6.59
N TYR A 75 5.53 -30.82 6.43
CA TYR A 75 6.17 -30.47 5.15
C TYR A 75 7.67 -30.21 5.27
N GLY A 76 8.30 -30.72 6.30
CA GLY A 76 9.63 -30.35 6.79
C GLY A 76 10.85 -31.00 6.11
N LYS A 77 10.75 -31.50 4.89
CA LYS A 77 11.90 -32.06 4.16
C LYS A 77 12.50 -30.98 3.23
N ASN A 78 13.84 -30.81 3.30
CA ASN A 78 14.58 -29.87 2.44
C ASN A 78 14.04 -28.44 2.48
N CYS A 79 13.86 -27.92 3.68
CA CYS A 79 13.36 -26.58 3.89
C CYS A 79 14.50 -25.55 3.96
N LYS A 80 14.18 -24.29 3.60
CA LYS A 80 15.06 -23.14 3.81
C LYS A 80 14.26 -22.02 4.47
N ALA A 81 14.94 -21.20 5.26
CA ALA A 81 14.42 -19.94 5.77
C ALA A 81 15.30 -18.81 5.29
N ALA A 82 14.72 -17.68 4.89
CA ALA A 82 15.48 -16.53 4.39
C ALA A 82 14.82 -15.21 4.77
N ILE A 83 15.66 -14.18 4.90
CA ILE A 83 15.26 -12.78 4.87
C ILE A 83 15.58 -12.20 3.49
N ASP A 84 14.80 -11.22 3.09
CA ASP A 84 14.96 -10.50 1.86
C ASP A 84 15.49 -9.09 2.15
N LEU A 85 16.70 -8.82 1.72
CA LEU A 85 17.34 -7.52 1.89
C LEU A 85 17.21 -6.73 0.59
N THR A 86 16.38 -5.70 0.64
CA THR A 86 16.07 -4.85 -0.51
C THR A 86 17.18 -3.85 -0.82
N PRO A 87 17.21 -3.23 -2.02
CA PRO A 87 18.17 -2.19 -2.35
C PRO A 87 18.18 -1.03 -1.32
N GLU A 88 17.01 -0.62 -0.82
CA GLU A 88 16.90 0.42 0.19
C GLU A 88 17.59 0.04 1.51
N MET A 89 17.54 -1.23 1.89
CA MET A 89 18.20 -1.74 3.09
C MET A 89 19.72 -1.88 2.89
N LEU A 90 20.17 -2.09 1.66
CA LEU A 90 21.58 -2.36 1.33
C LEU A 90 22.37 -1.13 0.90
N GLN A 91 21.71 -0.03 0.48
CA GLN A 91 22.37 1.16 -0.08
C GLN A 91 23.43 1.78 0.85
N ALA A 92 23.21 1.76 2.16
CA ALA A 92 24.15 2.29 3.16
C ALA A 92 25.43 1.44 3.28
N TYR A 93 25.41 0.21 2.78
CA TYR A 93 26.49 -0.77 2.88
C TYR A 93 27.18 -1.02 1.54
N ASP A 94 26.96 -0.16 0.55
CA ASP A 94 27.55 -0.28 -0.78
C ASP A 94 29.07 -0.38 -0.74
N GLY A 95 29.62 -1.42 -1.37
CA GLY A 95 31.05 -1.73 -1.37
C GLY A 95 31.57 -2.44 -0.11
N MET A 96 30.77 -2.52 0.96
CA MET A 96 31.13 -3.25 2.18
C MET A 96 31.01 -4.76 2.00
N LYS A 97 31.56 -5.52 2.93
CA LYS A 97 31.70 -6.97 2.80
C LYS A 97 30.90 -7.72 3.85
N VAL A 98 30.04 -8.62 3.43
CA VAL A 98 29.48 -9.65 4.32
C VAL A 98 30.58 -10.67 4.63
N VAL A 99 30.98 -10.76 5.87
CA VAL A 99 32.04 -11.68 6.34
C VAL A 99 31.49 -12.91 7.05
N ALA A 100 30.25 -12.84 7.57
CA ALA A 100 29.57 -13.96 8.19
C ALA A 100 28.04 -13.85 8.06
N ILE A 101 27.37 -15.00 8.11
CA ILE A 101 25.91 -15.13 8.26
C ILE A 101 25.64 -15.70 9.65
N ARG A 102 24.71 -15.09 10.35
CA ARG A 102 24.28 -15.48 11.68
C ARG A 102 22.82 -15.91 11.65
N PHE A 103 22.50 -17.08 12.21
CA PHE A 103 21.11 -17.54 12.28
C PHE A 103 20.78 -18.18 13.63
N GLY A 104 19.53 -18.02 14.07
CA GLY A 104 19.02 -18.48 15.36
C GLY A 104 18.18 -19.74 15.24
N LEU A 105 18.41 -20.70 16.12
CA LEU A 105 17.67 -21.95 16.20
C LEU A 105 17.05 -22.16 17.56
N CYS A 106 15.78 -22.58 17.58
CA CYS A 106 15.06 -23.05 18.77
C CYS A 106 15.36 -24.51 19.09
N TYR A 107 15.75 -25.29 18.10
CA TYR A 107 16.12 -26.69 18.24
C TYR A 107 17.38 -27.00 17.44
N LYS A 108 18.28 -27.85 17.98
CA LYS A 108 19.51 -28.26 17.30
C LYS A 108 19.21 -29.08 16.06
N MET A 109 20.06 -28.97 15.06
CA MET A 109 20.02 -29.78 13.82
C MET A 109 21.33 -30.50 13.61
N ASN A 110 21.27 -31.58 12.84
CA ASN A 110 22.48 -32.36 12.52
C ASN A 110 23.36 -31.69 11.46
N LYS A 111 22.73 -30.93 10.57
CA LYS A 111 23.41 -30.18 9.50
C LYS A 111 22.55 -29.02 9.06
N SER A 112 23.19 -28.02 8.50
CA SER A 112 22.56 -26.87 7.82
C SER A 112 23.51 -26.39 6.72
N ARG A 113 23.12 -25.36 6.01
CA ARG A 113 23.92 -24.66 5.02
C ARG A 113 23.41 -23.20 5.00
N VAL A 114 24.30 -22.24 5.10
CA VAL A 114 23.97 -20.82 4.87
C VAL A 114 24.14 -20.47 3.41
N PHE A 115 23.37 -19.48 2.93
CA PHE A 115 23.45 -19.06 1.54
C PHE A 115 23.10 -17.58 1.34
N ILE A 116 23.58 -17.00 0.22
CA ILE A 116 23.12 -15.73 -0.36
C ILE A 116 22.71 -16.00 -1.81
N SER A 117 21.50 -15.60 -2.17
CA SER A 117 20.98 -15.69 -3.54
C SER A 117 20.57 -14.30 -4.03
N PRO A 118 21.06 -13.82 -5.18
CA PRO A 118 20.63 -12.55 -5.74
C PRO A 118 19.20 -12.64 -6.25
N VAL A 119 18.46 -11.53 -6.17
CA VAL A 119 17.14 -11.40 -6.80
C VAL A 119 17.26 -10.44 -7.98
N ASN A 120 16.93 -10.91 -9.18
CA ASN A 120 16.98 -10.14 -10.41
C ASN A 120 15.61 -10.16 -11.08
N ASN A 121 15.04 -9.01 -11.35
CA ASN A 121 13.71 -8.89 -11.98
C ASN A 121 12.64 -9.74 -11.27
N LYS A 122 12.63 -9.71 -9.95
CA LYS A 122 11.73 -10.50 -9.08
C LYS A 122 11.93 -12.03 -9.17
N VAL A 123 13.09 -12.49 -9.65
CA VAL A 123 13.46 -13.89 -9.73
C VAL A 123 14.64 -14.16 -8.79
N ILE A 124 14.46 -15.10 -7.86
CA ILE A 124 15.52 -15.57 -6.97
C ILE A 124 16.49 -16.42 -7.78
N GLY A 125 17.72 -15.96 -7.87
CA GLY A 125 18.79 -16.62 -8.61
C GLY A 125 19.40 -17.81 -7.87
N ALA A 126 20.41 -18.43 -8.49
CA ALA A 126 21.23 -19.44 -7.83
C ALA A 126 22.05 -18.83 -6.69
N ASP A 127 22.36 -19.65 -5.67
CA ASP A 127 23.20 -19.23 -4.54
C ASP A 127 24.59 -18.80 -5.04
N VAL A 128 24.96 -17.53 -4.78
CA VAL A 128 26.30 -16.99 -5.09
C VAL A 128 27.27 -17.16 -3.92
N VAL A 129 26.72 -17.35 -2.72
CA VAL A 129 27.44 -17.78 -1.52
C VAL A 129 26.75 -19.00 -0.96
N SER A 130 27.53 -20.01 -0.56
CA SER A 130 27.01 -21.22 0.05
C SER A 130 28.10 -21.86 0.94
N LYS A 131 27.74 -22.13 2.21
CA LYS A 131 28.65 -22.79 3.14
C LYS A 131 27.92 -23.78 4.02
N ASP A 132 28.43 -25.03 4.05
CA ASP A 132 27.89 -26.09 4.90
C ASP A 132 28.18 -25.83 6.38
N VAL A 133 27.22 -26.18 7.23
CA VAL A 133 27.28 -26.05 8.69
C VAL A 133 27.09 -27.43 9.29
N ALA A 134 28.16 -28.01 9.77
CA ALA A 134 28.13 -29.28 10.51
C ALA A 134 27.66 -29.02 11.96
N SER A 135 26.60 -29.70 12.39
CA SER A 135 26.11 -29.67 13.78
C SER A 135 25.72 -28.26 14.31
N PRO A 136 24.79 -27.53 13.66
CA PRO A 136 24.31 -26.28 14.19
C PRO A 136 23.62 -26.47 15.56
N VAL A 137 23.82 -25.50 16.46
CA VAL A 137 23.39 -25.58 17.85
C VAL A 137 22.10 -24.80 18.10
N LYS A 138 21.38 -25.12 19.17
CA LYS A 138 20.31 -24.28 19.70
C LYS A 138 20.90 -22.92 20.11
N GLY A 139 20.23 -21.85 19.75
CA GLY A 139 20.70 -20.46 19.91
C GLY A 139 21.32 -19.91 18.64
N TRP A 140 22.17 -18.89 18.76
CA TRP A 140 22.85 -18.27 17.63
C TRP A 140 23.99 -19.16 17.08
N ASN A 141 24.00 -19.29 15.76
CA ASN A 141 25.06 -19.89 14.96
C ASN A 141 25.67 -18.81 14.08
N THR A 142 26.95 -18.52 14.23
CA THR A 142 27.69 -17.55 13.41
C THR A 142 28.64 -18.27 12.48
N ILE A 143 28.45 -18.12 11.18
CA ILE A 143 29.17 -18.85 10.13
C ILE A 143 29.99 -17.85 9.32
N THR A 144 31.28 -17.81 9.57
CA THR A 144 32.22 -17.00 8.77
C THR A 144 32.27 -17.56 7.35
N LEU A 145 32.17 -16.68 6.37
CA LEU A 145 32.25 -17.03 4.95
C LEU A 145 33.70 -17.35 4.55
N ASP A 146 33.88 -18.26 3.60
CA ASP A 146 35.22 -18.58 3.08
C ASP A 146 35.77 -17.39 2.26
N GLU A 147 34.92 -16.77 1.46
CA GLU A 147 35.19 -15.53 0.75
C GLU A 147 34.12 -14.48 1.11
N PRO A 148 34.50 -13.27 1.51
CA PRO A 148 33.56 -12.20 1.81
C PRO A 148 32.73 -11.81 0.59
N TYR A 149 31.43 -11.61 0.79
CA TYR A 149 30.51 -11.17 -0.26
C TYR A 149 30.41 -9.64 -0.29
N THR A 150 30.68 -9.01 -1.44
CA THR A 150 30.61 -7.56 -1.57
C THR A 150 29.17 -7.11 -1.86
N ILE A 151 28.65 -6.21 -1.03
CA ILE A 151 27.31 -5.62 -1.18
C ILE A 151 27.33 -4.55 -2.29
N SER A 152 26.28 -4.50 -3.11
CA SER A 152 26.03 -3.42 -4.07
C SER A 152 24.68 -2.75 -3.76
N GLN A 153 24.65 -1.42 -3.78
CA GLN A 153 23.48 -0.60 -3.42
C GLN A 153 22.22 -0.87 -4.25
N ASN A 154 22.37 -1.38 -5.47
CA ASN A 154 21.25 -1.60 -6.39
C ASN A 154 20.78 -3.06 -6.43
N GLN A 155 21.29 -3.90 -5.53
CA GLN A 155 20.93 -5.31 -5.53
C GLN A 155 19.89 -5.64 -4.46
N GLU A 156 19.14 -6.68 -4.71
CA GLU A 156 18.26 -7.36 -3.76
C GLU A 156 18.79 -8.77 -3.55
N ILE A 157 18.88 -9.22 -2.30
CA ILE A 157 19.42 -10.53 -1.96
C ILE A 157 18.55 -11.27 -0.95
N PHE A 158 18.38 -12.57 -1.17
CA PHE A 158 17.90 -13.51 -0.17
C PHE A 158 19.09 -14.04 0.62
N VAL A 159 19.01 -13.92 1.94
CA VAL A 159 20.02 -14.46 2.87
C VAL A 159 19.35 -15.44 3.80
N GLY A 160 19.86 -16.66 3.87
CA GLY A 160 19.17 -17.68 4.62
C GLY A 160 20.01 -18.88 5.00
N PHE A 161 19.30 -19.88 5.49
CA PHE A 161 19.89 -21.17 5.84
C PHE A 161 18.93 -22.33 5.53
N ASP A 162 19.51 -23.50 5.28
CA ASP A 162 18.76 -24.75 5.12
C ASP A 162 18.39 -25.28 6.51
N PHE A 163 17.18 -25.81 6.66
CA PHE A 163 16.77 -26.46 7.88
C PHE A 163 16.03 -27.77 7.64
N ILE A 164 16.09 -28.63 8.64
CA ILE A 164 15.35 -29.88 8.69
C ILE A 164 14.53 -29.87 9.95
N GLN A 165 13.25 -30.14 9.84
CA GLN A 165 12.35 -30.26 10.97
C GLN A 165 11.70 -31.63 11.01
N ASN A 166 11.32 -32.08 12.21
CA ASN A 166 10.46 -33.23 12.34
C ASN A 166 9.03 -32.84 11.93
N SER A 167 8.45 -33.60 11.04
CA SER A 167 7.07 -33.39 10.57
C SER A 167 6.09 -34.42 11.11
N THR A 168 6.54 -35.33 11.96
CA THR A 168 5.71 -36.42 12.48
C THR A 168 5.18 -36.07 13.87
N PRO A 169 3.86 -35.98 14.07
CA PRO A 169 3.30 -35.75 15.39
C PRO A 169 3.51 -36.97 16.30
N LYS A 170 3.71 -36.74 17.61
CA LYS A 170 3.60 -37.77 18.63
C LYS A 170 2.19 -37.71 19.24
N GLY A 171 1.35 -38.67 18.88
CA GLY A 171 -0.08 -38.62 19.19
C GLY A 171 -0.74 -37.44 18.49
N ASN A 172 -1.43 -36.56 19.25
CA ASN A 172 -2.11 -35.38 18.72
C ASN A 172 -1.28 -34.08 18.81
N SER A 173 0.02 -34.17 19.15
CA SER A 173 0.86 -32.99 19.38
C SER A 173 2.17 -33.09 18.62
N TYR A 174 2.64 -31.96 18.11
CA TYR A 174 3.98 -31.83 17.55
C TYR A 174 5.01 -31.61 18.67
N THR A 175 6.21 -32.15 18.48
CA THR A 175 7.35 -31.98 19.39
C THR A 175 8.15 -30.72 19.06
N GLU A 176 9.06 -30.29 19.95
CA GLU A 176 9.86 -29.05 19.78
C GLU A 176 10.69 -29.04 18.50
N ASP A 177 11.15 -30.20 18.04
CA ASP A 177 11.92 -30.37 16.80
C ASP A 177 11.09 -30.15 15.52
N CYS A 178 9.77 -29.95 15.66
CA CYS A 178 8.91 -29.46 14.58
C CYS A 178 8.97 -27.94 14.39
N PHE A 179 9.59 -27.21 15.34
CA PHE A 179 9.66 -25.73 15.35
C PHE A 179 11.11 -25.27 15.54
N PRO A 180 12.02 -25.58 14.62
CA PRO A 180 13.45 -25.37 14.83
C PRO A 180 13.91 -23.93 14.64
N ILE A 181 13.12 -23.09 13.97
CA ILE A 181 13.53 -21.73 13.55
C ILE A 181 13.13 -20.72 14.63
N SER A 182 14.04 -19.82 14.98
CA SER A 182 13.78 -18.71 15.90
C SER A 182 13.20 -17.50 15.16
N VAL A 183 12.14 -16.90 15.71
CA VAL A 183 11.55 -15.64 15.29
C VAL A 183 11.42 -14.69 16.48
N VAL A 184 11.60 -13.38 16.29
CA VAL A 184 11.46 -12.34 17.30
C VAL A 184 10.41 -11.32 16.91
N GLN A 185 9.78 -10.67 17.90
CA GLN A 185 8.82 -9.59 17.65
C GLN A 185 9.49 -8.22 17.54
N ALA A 186 10.82 -8.14 17.74
CA ALA A 186 11.61 -6.91 17.59
C ALA A 186 11.98 -6.62 16.13
N GLY A 187 12.27 -5.37 15.81
CA GLY A 187 12.75 -4.95 14.50
C GLY A 187 11.62 -4.58 13.54
N ARG A 188 11.79 -4.93 12.27
CA ARG A 188 10.84 -4.57 11.20
C ARG A 188 9.52 -5.33 11.36
N THR A 189 8.40 -4.61 11.19
CA THR A 189 7.05 -5.19 11.27
C THR A 189 6.41 -5.43 9.90
N ASP A 190 7.11 -5.05 8.84
CA ASP A 190 6.64 -5.01 7.46
C ASP A 190 7.19 -6.14 6.58
N MET A 191 8.08 -6.97 7.11
CA MET A 191 8.73 -8.04 6.36
C MET A 191 8.13 -9.41 6.72
N PRO A 192 7.75 -10.23 5.72
CA PRO A 192 7.16 -11.53 5.98
C PRO A 192 8.20 -12.57 6.36
N VAL A 193 7.75 -13.61 7.07
CA VAL A 193 8.51 -14.84 7.23
C VAL A 193 8.52 -15.58 5.89
N LEU A 194 9.71 -15.84 5.34
CA LEU A 194 9.91 -16.53 4.07
C LEU A 194 10.54 -17.90 4.30
N MET A 195 9.87 -18.95 3.83
CA MET A 195 10.39 -20.31 3.89
C MET A 195 10.21 -21.04 2.56
N PHE A 196 11.23 -21.80 2.16
CA PHE A 196 11.18 -22.72 1.04
C PHE A 196 10.74 -24.09 1.54
N ALA A 197 9.76 -24.70 0.89
CA ALA A 197 9.24 -26.01 1.24
C ALA A 197 8.55 -26.70 0.05
N ASN A 198 8.25 -27.98 0.21
CA ASN A 198 7.38 -28.70 -0.73
C ASN A 198 5.98 -28.83 -0.10
N ILE A 199 5.08 -27.91 -0.45
CA ILE A 199 3.70 -27.87 0.02
C ILE A 199 2.78 -28.32 -1.11
N PRO A 200 2.11 -29.49 -1.00
CA PRO A 200 1.27 -30.02 -2.08
C PRO A 200 -0.01 -29.20 -2.26
N ALA A 201 -0.64 -29.32 -3.42
CA ALA A 201 -1.90 -28.65 -3.74
C ALA A 201 -3.04 -29.00 -2.76
N SER A 202 -3.03 -30.21 -2.20
CA SER A 202 -3.98 -30.65 -1.16
C SER A 202 -3.86 -29.85 0.15
N ALA A 203 -2.72 -29.23 0.38
CA ALA A 203 -2.44 -28.35 1.52
C ALA A 203 -2.37 -26.85 1.13
N GLY A 204 -2.84 -26.52 -0.09
CA GLY A 204 -2.89 -25.12 -0.56
C GLY A 204 -1.57 -24.60 -1.13
N GLY A 205 -0.57 -25.44 -1.35
CA GLY A 205 0.67 -25.06 -2.03
C GLY A 205 0.67 -25.41 -3.51
N SER A 206 1.76 -25.13 -4.18
CA SER A 206 1.99 -25.49 -5.60
C SER A 206 3.13 -26.48 -5.80
N GLY A 207 3.58 -27.10 -4.74
CA GLY A 207 4.72 -28.03 -4.71
C GLY A 207 5.95 -27.41 -4.08
N GLU A 208 7.12 -27.64 -4.66
CA GLU A 208 8.39 -27.12 -4.16
C GLU A 208 8.56 -25.65 -4.57
N GLY A 209 8.73 -24.76 -3.60
CA GLY A 209 8.87 -23.33 -3.84
C GLY A 209 9.04 -22.49 -2.59
N TRP A 210 9.22 -21.18 -2.77
CA TRP A 210 9.22 -20.18 -1.71
C TRP A 210 7.80 -19.78 -1.33
N TYR A 211 7.54 -19.70 -0.03
CA TYR A 211 6.24 -19.33 0.54
C TYR A 211 6.40 -18.21 1.55
N SER A 212 5.47 -17.27 1.51
CA SER A 212 5.30 -16.24 2.53
C SER A 212 4.31 -16.72 3.58
N PHE A 213 4.69 -16.61 4.84
CA PHE A 213 3.86 -16.97 6.01
C PHE A 213 3.39 -15.73 6.79
N GLY A 214 3.40 -14.56 6.15
CA GLY A 214 2.90 -13.34 6.74
C GLY A 214 3.91 -12.60 7.62
N THR A 215 3.51 -11.42 8.07
CA THR A 215 4.32 -10.53 8.93
C THR A 215 4.02 -10.72 10.42
N GLU A 216 2.88 -11.34 10.75
CA GLU A 216 2.40 -11.55 12.12
C GLU A 216 3.24 -12.54 12.92
N ASN A 217 4.04 -13.36 12.26
CA ASN A 217 4.90 -14.32 12.91
C ASN A 217 6.19 -13.72 13.50
N GLY A 218 6.41 -12.42 13.29
CA GLY A 218 7.65 -11.73 13.68
C GLY A 218 8.78 -11.90 12.66
N ASN A 219 10.01 -11.58 13.05
CA ASN A 219 11.19 -11.60 12.21
C ASN A 219 12.01 -12.86 12.40
N LEU A 220 12.40 -13.50 11.31
CA LEU A 220 13.37 -14.59 11.34
C LEU A 220 14.69 -14.14 11.95
N SER A 221 15.23 -14.94 12.86
CA SER A 221 16.52 -14.69 13.48
C SER A 221 17.66 -14.98 12.48
N ILE A 222 17.80 -14.09 11.50
CA ILE A 222 18.85 -14.13 10.46
C ILE A 222 19.49 -12.75 10.39
N GLN A 223 20.82 -12.69 10.47
CA GLN A 223 21.61 -11.47 10.42
C GLN A 223 22.87 -11.68 9.60
N LEU A 224 23.32 -10.63 8.92
CA LEU A 224 24.64 -10.55 8.34
C LEU A 224 25.62 -9.91 9.33
N ILE A 225 26.86 -10.34 9.35
CA ILE A 225 27.97 -9.53 9.89
C ILE A 225 28.62 -8.86 8.69
N VAL A 226 28.45 -7.55 8.62
CA VAL A 226 29.01 -6.70 7.57
C VAL A 226 30.25 -6.00 8.09
N GLU A 227 31.34 -6.06 7.34
CA GLU A 227 32.60 -5.39 7.61
C GLU A 227 32.79 -4.25 6.62
N GLY A 228 33.16 -3.08 7.13
CA GLY A 228 33.39 -1.88 6.31
C GLY A 228 33.78 -0.66 7.13
N ASP A 229 33.87 0.45 6.43
CA ASP A 229 34.09 1.77 7.04
C ASP A 229 32.75 2.44 7.26
N PHE A 230 32.16 2.19 8.43
CA PHE A 230 30.88 2.76 8.80
C PHE A 230 31.04 4.19 9.30
N ALA A 231 30.20 5.06 8.79
CA ALA A 231 30.10 6.42 9.30
C ALA A 231 29.69 6.43 10.78
N ASP A 232 30.30 7.30 11.57
CA ASP A 232 29.96 7.46 12.99
C ASP A 232 28.58 8.12 13.14
N TYR A 233 28.25 9.05 12.24
CA TYR A 233 27.04 9.87 12.22
C TYR A 233 26.40 9.85 10.84
N ASP A 234 25.47 8.95 10.60
CA ASP A 234 24.82 8.76 9.30
C ASP A 234 23.31 8.62 9.49
N VAL A 235 22.58 9.67 9.13
CA VAL A 235 21.12 9.71 9.13
C VAL A 235 20.63 10.07 7.75
N THR A 236 19.81 9.20 7.17
CA THR A 236 19.26 9.36 5.82
C THR A 236 17.76 9.66 5.93
N PRO A 237 17.29 10.88 5.61
CA PRO A 237 15.88 11.23 5.60
C PRO A 237 15.18 10.70 4.34
N SER A 238 13.85 10.57 4.42
CA SER A 238 12.97 10.18 3.33
C SER A 238 12.19 11.38 2.78
N ASP A 239 11.94 11.39 1.48
CA ASP A 239 11.06 12.38 0.83
C ASP A 239 9.64 12.32 1.40
N PHE A 240 8.96 13.47 1.52
CA PHE A 240 7.66 13.59 2.18
C PHE A 240 6.47 13.87 1.22
N GLY A 241 6.70 13.91 -0.09
CA GLY A 241 5.64 14.07 -1.09
C GLY A 241 5.05 15.49 -1.15
N THR A 242 3.74 15.58 -1.45
CA THR A 242 3.03 16.86 -1.59
C THR A 242 2.03 17.06 -0.46
N LEU A 243 2.17 18.17 0.26
CA LEU A 243 1.25 18.64 1.29
C LEU A 243 0.42 19.82 0.78
N GLN A 244 -0.69 20.14 1.46
CA GLN A 244 -1.56 21.26 1.13
C GLN A 244 -1.73 22.19 2.33
N ASN A 245 -1.70 23.51 2.08
CA ASN A 245 -2.00 24.49 3.12
C ASN A 245 -2.60 25.77 2.52
N ALA A 246 -3.00 26.71 3.38
CA ALA A 246 -3.52 28.02 3.00
C ALA A 246 -2.41 29.08 2.98
N LEU A 247 -2.69 30.22 2.31
CA LEU A 247 -1.80 31.38 2.26
C LEU A 247 -1.39 31.86 3.66
N ASN A 248 -0.11 32.15 3.83
CA ASN A 248 0.49 32.71 5.05
C ASN A 248 0.33 31.84 6.31
N ILE A 249 0.02 30.56 6.15
CA ILE A 249 -0.08 29.60 7.25
C ILE A 249 1.15 28.69 7.23
N GLU A 250 1.84 28.58 8.38
CA GLU A 250 2.97 27.65 8.53
C GLU A 250 2.52 26.20 8.35
N THR A 251 3.39 25.39 7.77
CA THR A 251 3.15 23.95 7.55
C THR A 251 4.06 23.13 8.44
N LYS A 252 3.49 22.22 9.22
CA LYS A 252 4.26 21.21 9.94
C LYS A 252 4.46 19.99 9.05
N VAL A 253 5.72 19.63 8.82
CA VAL A 253 6.12 18.52 7.97
C VAL A 253 6.81 17.47 8.83
N ALA A 254 6.29 16.25 8.83
CA ALA A 254 6.97 15.11 9.43
C ALA A 254 8.04 14.60 8.46
N ILE A 255 9.27 14.47 8.93
CA ILE A 255 10.40 13.93 8.19
C ILE A 255 10.79 12.60 8.81
N ASP A 256 10.52 11.54 8.09
CA ASP A 256 10.98 10.21 8.46
C ASP A 256 12.45 10.04 8.07
N PHE A 257 13.20 9.30 8.86
CA PHE A 257 14.61 9.02 8.60
C PHE A 257 15.01 7.61 9.07
N TYR A 258 16.11 7.12 8.52
CA TYR A 258 16.77 5.89 8.95
C TYR A 258 18.11 6.19 9.59
N ASN A 259 18.38 5.58 10.76
CA ASN A 259 19.64 5.76 11.48
C ASN A 259 20.67 4.69 11.08
N ASN A 260 21.66 5.08 10.29
CA ASN A 260 22.84 4.28 9.96
C ASN A 260 24.04 4.56 10.87
N SER A 261 23.93 5.46 11.86
CA SER A 261 25.02 5.83 12.75
C SER A 261 25.46 4.66 13.64
N LYS A 262 26.67 4.74 14.20
CA LYS A 262 27.16 3.75 15.18
C LYS A 262 26.35 3.75 16.48
N GLU A 263 25.79 4.89 16.84
CA GLU A 263 25.06 5.09 18.09
C GLU A 263 23.61 5.51 17.84
N ALA A 264 22.82 5.46 18.89
CA ALA A 264 21.45 5.98 18.84
C ALA A 264 21.47 7.50 18.59
N VAL A 265 20.53 7.94 17.75
CA VAL A 265 20.29 9.36 17.46
C VAL A 265 19.40 9.95 18.54
N LYS A 266 19.85 11.05 19.14
CA LYS A 266 19.17 11.78 20.23
C LYS A 266 18.68 13.14 19.77
N ASP A 267 19.47 13.79 18.92
CA ASP A 267 19.22 15.12 18.39
C ASP A 267 19.73 15.27 16.97
N LEU A 268 19.13 16.21 16.24
CA LEU A 268 19.46 16.53 14.86
C LEU A 268 19.52 18.05 14.68
N ASP A 269 20.51 18.53 13.88
CA ASP A 269 20.45 19.86 13.29
C ASP A 269 20.02 19.75 11.84
N TYR A 270 19.21 20.70 11.37
CA TYR A 270 18.66 20.67 10.02
C TYR A 270 18.46 22.07 9.44
N ILE A 271 18.40 22.13 8.10
CA ILE A 271 18.08 23.35 7.35
C ILE A 271 16.86 23.05 6.48
N VAL A 272 15.87 23.94 6.54
CA VAL A 272 14.72 23.96 5.64
C VAL A 272 15.01 24.93 4.51
N THR A 273 14.89 24.48 3.27
CA THR A 273 14.99 25.32 2.06
C THR A 273 13.63 25.37 1.38
N SER A 274 13.11 26.56 1.12
CA SER A 274 11.83 26.81 0.46
C SER A 274 12.04 27.57 -0.84
N ASP A 275 11.59 27.06 -1.98
CA ASP A 275 11.78 27.62 -3.32
C ASP A 275 13.23 28.02 -3.62
N GLY A 276 14.19 27.18 -3.17
CA GLY A 276 15.61 27.41 -3.32
C GLY A 276 16.24 28.39 -2.34
N VAL A 277 15.46 28.96 -1.41
CA VAL A 277 15.98 29.86 -0.35
C VAL A 277 16.17 29.10 0.95
N ALA A 278 17.40 28.93 1.38
CA ALA A 278 17.74 28.25 2.62
C ALA A 278 17.43 29.13 3.84
N GLY A 279 16.79 28.52 4.84
CA GLY A 279 16.59 29.11 6.17
C GLY A 279 17.82 28.97 7.06
N ALA A 280 17.68 29.39 8.32
CA ALA A 280 18.71 29.17 9.34
C ALA A 280 18.76 27.71 9.77
N GLU A 281 19.93 27.21 10.18
CA GLU A 281 20.07 25.90 10.81
C GLU A 281 19.28 25.88 12.12
N GLN A 282 18.48 24.82 12.31
CA GLN A 282 17.61 24.60 13.46
C GLN A 282 18.03 23.31 14.17
N HIS A 283 17.68 23.21 15.45
CA HIS A 283 17.97 22.05 16.29
C HIS A 283 16.68 21.39 16.79
N VAL A 284 16.66 20.05 16.84
CA VAL A 284 15.57 19.27 17.41
C VAL A 284 16.10 18.13 18.28
N ASN A 285 15.58 18.04 19.51
CA ASN A 285 15.76 16.85 20.35
C ASN A 285 14.65 15.86 20.02
N LEU A 286 15.01 14.61 19.79
CA LEU A 286 14.03 13.54 19.56
C LEU A 286 13.34 13.17 20.87
N SER A 287 12.04 12.85 20.79
CA SER A 287 11.25 12.42 21.96
C SER A 287 11.69 11.06 22.50
N THR A 288 12.33 10.26 21.67
CA THR A 288 12.88 8.94 21.99
C THR A 288 14.15 8.74 21.16
N ASP A 289 15.20 8.20 21.79
CA ASP A 289 16.43 7.85 21.09
C ASP A 289 16.16 6.82 20.00
N VAL A 290 16.64 7.08 18.78
CA VAL A 290 16.49 6.17 17.64
C VAL A 290 17.71 5.28 17.53
N ALA A 291 17.57 4.00 17.83
CA ALA A 291 18.67 3.04 17.81
C ALA A 291 19.27 2.89 16.39
N THR A 292 20.52 2.44 16.31
CA THR A 292 21.17 2.05 15.06
C THR A 292 20.33 1.02 14.31
N GLY A 293 20.11 1.21 13.00
CA GLY A 293 19.30 0.33 12.16
C GLY A 293 17.78 0.51 12.33
N ALA A 294 17.34 1.57 13.03
CA ALA A 294 15.92 1.87 13.23
C ALA A 294 15.46 3.11 12.44
N ASN A 295 14.17 3.16 12.17
CA ASN A 295 13.50 4.35 11.64
C ASN A 295 13.15 5.30 12.79
N GLY A 296 13.28 6.59 12.53
CA GLY A 296 12.83 7.68 13.37
C GLY A 296 12.03 8.70 12.59
N SER A 297 11.43 9.65 13.29
CA SER A 297 10.72 10.78 12.67
C SER A 297 10.85 12.02 13.54
N PHE A 298 10.91 13.20 12.91
CA PHE A 298 10.84 14.49 13.59
C PHE A 298 9.99 15.46 12.77
N THR A 299 9.51 16.52 13.41
CA THR A 299 8.66 17.51 12.73
C THR A 299 9.43 18.81 12.52
N VAL A 300 9.41 19.30 11.29
CA VAL A 300 9.90 20.63 10.93
C VAL A 300 8.75 21.60 10.69
N THR A 301 8.99 22.89 10.91
CA THR A 301 8.03 23.94 10.59
C THR A 301 8.52 24.70 9.35
N VAL A 302 7.72 24.70 8.29
CA VAL A 302 7.94 25.48 7.08
C VAL A 302 7.15 26.76 7.20
N PRO A 303 7.75 27.96 7.04
CA PRO A 303 7.03 29.23 7.04
C PRO A 303 5.91 29.27 6.00
N GLY A 304 4.85 30.02 6.26
CA GLY A 304 3.73 30.19 5.34
C GLY A 304 4.15 30.95 4.08
N PHE A 305 3.71 30.46 2.91
CA PHE A 305 3.93 31.12 1.62
C PHE A 305 2.89 32.23 1.40
N SER A 306 3.34 33.33 0.83
CA SER A 306 2.49 34.51 0.51
C SER A 306 1.88 34.45 -0.90
N GLU A 307 2.29 33.47 -1.72
CA GLU A 307 1.82 33.30 -3.09
C GLU A 307 1.13 31.95 -3.24
N VAL A 308 0.17 31.89 -4.15
CA VAL A 308 -0.47 30.62 -4.54
C VAL A 308 0.45 29.87 -5.49
N GLY A 309 0.40 28.53 -5.45
CA GLY A 309 1.20 27.70 -6.32
C GLY A 309 1.74 26.44 -5.63
N LYS A 310 2.60 25.75 -6.35
CA LYS A 310 3.34 24.57 -5.87
C LYS A 310 4.74 25.02 -5.45
N HIS A 311 4.99 25.04 -4.16
CA HIS A 311 6.25 25.48 -3.58
C HIS A 311 7.15 24.29 -3.27
N SER A 312 8.40 24.33 -3.73
CA SER A 312 9.40 23.30 -3.43
C SER A 312 9.92 23.46 -2.01
N VAL A 313 10.04 22.36 -1.28
CA VAL A 313 10.60 22.34 0.07
C VAL A 313 11.59 21.19 0.18
N SER A 314 12.77 21.47 0.70
CA SER A 314 13.73 20.43 1.08
C SER A 314 14.19 20.61 2.53
N VAL A 315 14.53 19.49 3.17
CA VAL A 315 15.04 19.45 4.54
C VAL A 315 16.35 18.69 4.53
N GLU A 316 17.45 19.41 4.78
CA GLU A 316 18.79 18.82 4.91
C GLU A 316 19.09 18.56 6.38
N ILE A 317 19.38 17.32 6.77
CA ILE A 317 19.92 16.97 8.09
C ILE A 317 21.41 17.23 8.08
N THR A 318 21.84 18.29 8.72
CA THR A 318 23.25 18.76 8.71
C THR A 318 24.08 18.09 9.78
N LYS A 319 23.53 17.84 10.99
CA LYS A 319 24.22 17.20 12.10
C LYS A 319 23.38 16.14 12.79
N VAL A 320 24.08 15.19 13.40
CA VAL A 320 23.56 14.08 14.19
C VAL A 320 24.31 14.07 15.51
N ASN A 321 23.61 14.19 16.65
CA ASN A 321 24.24 14.27 17.98
C ASN A 321 25.37 15.34 18.03
N GLY A 322 25.13 16.51 17.43
CA GLY A 322 26.07 17.62 17.36
C GLY A 322 27.24 17.47 16.37
N ASN A 323 27.34 16.37 15.62
CA ASN A 323 28.41 16.11 14.66
C ASN A 323 27.89 16.14 13.22
N ALA A 324 28.73 16.47 12.24
CA ALA A 324 28.33 16.54 10.84
C ALA A 324 27.71 15.23 10.35
N ASN A 325 26.54 15.31 9.71
CA ASN A 325 25.90 14.15 9.09
C ASN A 325 26.72 13.66 7.90
N GLN A 326 27.16 12.42 7.96
CA GLN A 326 28.04 11.78 6.97
C GLN A 326 27.24 11.03 5.89
N SER A 327 25.90 11.03 5.95
CA SER A 327 25.06 10.40 4.94
C SER A 327 25.33 10.96 3.55
N LYS A 328 25.32 10.08 2.54
CA LYS A 328 25.39 10.46 1.12
C LYS A 328 24.04 11.05 0.63
N SER A 329 22.95 10.75 1.32
CA SER A 329 21.56 11.17 1.01
C SER A 329 20.96 11.85 2.24
N LYS A 330 21.39 13.07 2.53
CA LYS A 330 21.01 13.81 3.73
C LYS A 330 19.87 14.83 3.54
N VAL A 331 19.25 14.85 2.36
CA VAL A 331 18.19 15.79 1.99
C VAL A 331 16.89 15.02 1.71
N ALA A 332 15.82 15.40 2.39
CA ALA A 332 14.46 15.04 2.06
C ALA A 332 13.82 16.13 1.19
N ASN A 333 13.05 15.74 0.18
CA ASN A 333 12.36 16.65 -0.72
C ASN A 333 10.85 16.46 -0.68
N GLY A 334 10.12 17.54 -0.97
CA GLY A 334 8.69 17.53 -1.12
C GLY A 334 8.15 18.86 -1.61
N TYR A 335 6.83 19.00 -1.60
CA TYR A 335 6.16 20.20 -2.06
C TYR A 335 5.06 20.61 -1.09
N ILE A 336 4.78 21.92 -1.03
CA ILE A 336 3.60 22.47 -0.36
C ILE A 336 2.77 23.22 -1.42
N GLY A 337 1.55 22.74 -1.68
CA GLY A 337 0.59 23.38 -2.55
C GLY A 337 -0.21 24.43 -1.80
N ILE A 338 -0.25 25.66 -2.30
CA ILE A 338 -1.00 26.77 -1.75
C ILE A 338 -2.05 27.21 -2.76
N ALA A 339 -3.33 27.11 -2.40
CA ALA A 339 -4.45 27.53 -3.25
C ALA A 339 -5.26 28.64 -2.58
N LYS A 340 -5.83 29.53 -3.41
CA LYS A 340 -6.78 30.52 -2.95
C LYS A 340 -8.18 29.94 -2.81
N ASP A 341 -8.60 29.19 -3.82
CA ASP A 341 -9.91 28.55 -3.91
C ASP A 341 -9.74 27.04 -4.02
N THR A 342 -10.65 26.30 -3.41
CA THR A 342 -10.66 24.84 -3.44
C THR A 342 -12.00 24.32 -3.94
N TYR A 343 -12.06 23.05 -4.30
CA TYR A 343 -13.27 22.38 -4.76
C TYR A 343 -13.78 21.42 -3.69
N GLN A 344 -15.05 21.06 -3.78
CA GLN A 344 -15.63 19.99 -2.99
C GLN A 344 -14.98 18.66 -3.36
N ARG A 345 -14.56 17.89 -2.34
CA ARG A 345 -14.02 16.56 -2.54
C ARG A 345 -15.13 15.52 -2.64
N ASN A 346 -15.04 14.68 -3.65
CA ASN A 346 -15.83 13.46 -3.76
C ASN A 346 -15.01 12.26 -3.26
N VAL A 347 -15.65 11.12 -3.02
CA VAL A 347 -15.03 9.96 -2.40
C VAL A 347 -15.12 8.75 -3.32
N VAL A 348 -13.98 8.14 -3.63
CA VAL A 348 -13.91 6.80 -4.20
C VAL A 348 -13.60 5.82 -3.07
N ILE A 349 -14.41 4.77 -2.98
CA ILE A 349 -14.16 3.61 -2.12
C ILE A 349 -13.73 2.47 -3.03
N GLU A 350 -12.50 2.00 -2.87
CA GLU A 350 -12.02 0.81 -3.57
C GLU A 350 -12.08 -0.37 -2.61
N GLU A 351 -12.93 -1.35 -2.91
CA GLU A 351 -13.08 -2.61 -2.17
C GLU A 351 -12.24 -3.70 -2.81
N PHE A 352 -11.54 -4.49 -2.01
CA PHE A 352 -10.82 -5.69 -2.46
C PHE A 352 -11.52 -6.93 -1.95
N THR A 353 -11.96 -7.79 -2.87
CA THR A 353 -12.75 -8.99 -2.58
C THR A 353 -12.44 -10.14 -3.54
N THR A 354 -12.94 -11.31 -3.28
CA THR A 354 -13.00 -12.45 -4.23
C THR A 354 -14.11 -13.42 -3.86
N GLU A 355 -14.58 -14.25 -4.80
CA GLU A 355 -15.52 -15.34 -4.52
C GLU A 355 -14.96 -16.38 -3.53
N ASN A 356 -13.61 -16.46 -3.40
CA ASN A 356 -12.95 -17.40 -2.51
C ASN A 356 -12.80 -16.89 -1.06
N CYS A 357 -13.17 -15.64 -0.80
CA CYS A 357 -13.04 -15.00 0.51
C CYS A 357 -14.29 -15.21 1.37
N GLY A 358 -14.17 -15.97 2.46
CA GLY A 358 -15.30 -16.27 3.35
C GLY A 358 -15.79 -15.11 4.21
N ASN A 359 -14.97 -14.08 4.45
CA ASN A 359 -15.34 -12.89 5.25
C ASN A 359 -15.84 -11.74 4.39
N CYS A 360 -15.59 -11.75 3.07
CA CYS A 360 -15.93 -10.68 2.16
C CYS A 360 -17.42 -10.35 2.12
N PRO A 361 -18.38 -11.32 2.11
CA PRO A 361 -19.80 -10.99 2.12
C PRO A 361 -20.24 -10.15 3.32
N ARG A 362 -19.62 -10.36 4.49
CA ARG A 362 -19.94 -9.62 5.69
C ARG A 362 -19.51 -8.14 5.56
N VAL A 363 -18.31 -7.88 5.05
CA VAL A 363 -17.76 -6.53 4.91
C VAL A 363 -18.42 -5.79 3.74
N ALA A 364 -18.70 -6.47 2.63
CA ALA A 364 -19.53 -5.94 1.54
C ALA A 364 -20.93 -5.52 2.04
N GLY A 365 -21.51 -6.29 2.98
CA GLY A 365 -22.77 -5.93 3.66
C GLY A 365 -22.65 -4.64 4.50
N TYR A 366 -21.49 -4.38 5.12
CA TYR A 366 -21.23 -3.10 5.80
C TYR A 366 -21.16 -1.94 4.81
N LEU A 367 -20.44 -2.11 3.69
CA LEU A 367 -20.38 -1.11 2.62
C LEU A 367 -21.75 -0.79 2.07
N HIS A 368 -22.53 -1.81 1.69
CA HIS A 368 -23.90 -1.63 1.21
C HIS A 368 -24.79 -0.86 2.20
N THR A 369 -24.64 -1.13 3.51
CA THR A 369 -25.38 -0.43 4.56
C THR A 369 -24.94 1.03 4.69
N ALA A 370 -23.67 1.32 4.56
CA ALA A 370 -23.13 2.68 4.60
C ALA A 370 -23.55 3.49 3.36
N LEU A 371 -23.47 2.90 2.16
CA LEU A 371 -23.86 3.55 0.90
C LEU A 371 -25.33 3.95 0.85
N LYS A 372 -26.24 3.20 1.52
CA LYS A 372 -27.65 3.60 1.65
C LYS A 372 -27.87 4.94 2.37
N LYS A 373 -26.89 5.39 3.13
CA LYS A 373 -26.91 6.65 3.89
C LYS A 373 -26.04 7.73 3.28
N ALA A 374 -25.25 7.39 2.27
CA ALA A 374 -24.30 8.29 1.61
C ALA A 374 -24.99 9.09 0.49
N ASP A 375 -24.43 10.24 0.19
CA ASP A 375 -24.76 11.01 -1.02
C ASP A 375 -24.08 10.34 -2.23
N LEU A 376 -24.84 9.52 -2.97
CA LEU A 376 -24.35 8.77 -4.13
C LEU A 376 -24.01 9.66 -5.34
N THR A 377 -24.22 10.97 -5.28
CA THR A 377 -23.70 11.92 -6.28
C THR A 377 -22.25 12.30 -6.01
N ARG A 378 -21.74 11.97 -4.81
CA ARG A 378 -20.41 12.31 -4.33
C ARG A 378 -19.59 11.12 -3.82
N VAL A 379 -20.20 9.94 -3.69
CA VAL A 379 -19.55 8.72 -3.18
C VAL A 379 -19.69 7.62 -4.21
N PHE A 380 -18.56 7.13 -4.69
CA PHE A 380 -18.47 6.11 -5.74
C PHE A 380 -17.71 4.90 -5.20
N ALA A 381 -18.29 3.71 -5.35
CA ALA A 381 -17.63 2.47 -4.99
C ALA A 381 -17.19 1.73 -6.24
N VAL A 382 -15.99 1.16 -6.19
CA VAL A 382 -15.44 0.24 -7.19
C VAL A 382 -14.90 -1.00 -6.48
N CYS A 383 -15.00 -2.16 -7.11
CA CYS A 383 -14.64 -3.42 -6.50
C CYS A 383 -13.59 -4.15 -7.33
N HIS A 384 -12.43 -4.38 -6.71
CA HIS A 384 -11.30 -5.13 -7.23
C HIS A 384 -11.41 -6.59 -6.79
N HIS A 385 -11.48 -7.51 -7.76
CA HIS A 385 -11.50 -8.94 -7.47
C HIS A 385 -10.10 -9.51 -7.34
N SER A 386 -9.37 -9.10 -6.29
CA SER A 386 -7.96 -9.46 -6.06
C SER A 386 -7.56 -9.27 -4.59
N ALA A 387 -6.25 -9.28 -4.33
CA ALA A 387 -5.56 -9.09 -3.06
C ALA A 387 -5.60 -10.30 -2.09
N TYR A 388 -6.48 -11.28 -2.30
CA TYR A 388 -6.51 -12.53 -1.55
C TYR A 388 -6.33 -13.73 -2.50
N TYR A 389 -7.26 -13.94 -3.40
CA TYR A 389 -7.18 -14.86 -4.54
C TYR A 389 -7.81 -14.19 -5.75
N THR A 390 -7.48 -14.68 -6.93
CA THR A 390 -8.20 -14.32 -8.16
C THR A 390 -9.44 -15.16 -8.33
N ASP A 391 -10.43 -14.62 -9.06
CA ASP A 391 -11.60 -15.35 -9.52
C ASP A 391 -11.91 -14.99 -10.99
N TRP A 392 -13.08 -15.40 -11.49
CA TRP A 392 -13.43 -15.17 -12.89
C TRP A 392 -13.78 -13.70 -13.23
N LEU A 393 -13.95 -12.85 -12.22
CA LEU A 393 -14.21 -11.42 -12.36
C LEU A 393 -12.93 -10.58 -12.31
N THR A 394 -11.81 -11.15 -11.89
CA THR A 394 -10.52 -10.46 -11.78
C THR A 394 -10.10 -9.86 -13.11
N GLN A 395 -9.80 -8.56 -13.11
CA GLN A 395 -9.16 -7.83 -14.21
C GLN A 395 -7.66 -7.69 -13.95
N GLN A 396 -6.87 -7.37 -14.97
CA GLN A 396 -5.43 -7.16 -14.78
C GLN A 396 -5.16 -5.93 -13.90
N CYS A 397 -5.96 -4.86 -13.99
CA CYS A 397 -5.81 -3.70 -13.11
C CYS A 397 -5.98 -4.06 -11.63
N ASP A 398 -6.83 -5.04 -11.31
CA ASP A 398 -7.01 -5.48 -9.91
C ASP A 398 -5.71 -6.04 -9.33
N GLU A 399 -4.95 -6.78 -10.15
CA GLU A 399 -3.67 -7.37 -9.74
C GLU A 399 -2.51 -6.37 -9.74
N ASP A 400 -2.56 -5.38 -10.64
CA ASP A 400 -1.50 -4.37 -10.76
C ASP A 400 -1.54 -3.33 -9.61
N ILE A 401 -2.74 -3.06 -9.06
CA ILE A 401 -2.95 -1.97 -8.09
C ILE A 401 -2.70 -2.41 -6.65
N TYR A 402 -3.23 -3.58 -6.25
CA TYR A 402 -3.22 -3.93 -4.82
C TYR A 402 -1.83 -3.96 -4.19
N PRO A 403 -0.74 -4.42 -4.85
CA PRO A 403 0.54 -4.52 -4.17
C PRO A 403 1.01 -3.18 -3.60
N LEU A 404 0.92 -2.12 -4.40
CA LEU A 404 1.34 -0.79 -3.98
C LEU A 404 0.40 -0.19 -2.92
N LEU A 405 -0.92 -0.33 -3.08
CA LEU A 405 -1.88 0.20 -2.10
C LEU A 405 -1.77 -0.51 -0.74
N PHE A 406 -1.36 -1.76 -0.72
CA PHE A 406 -1.04 -2.50 0.51
C PHE A 406 0.39 -2.22 1.03
N GLY A 407 1.11 -1.26 0.46
CA GLY A 407 2.44 -0.84 0.88
C GLY A 407 3.53 -1.85 0.54
N ASN A 408 3.32 -2.73 -0.44
CA ASN A 408 4.21 -3.83 -0.83
C ASN A 408 4.56 -4.80 0.33
N ARG A 409 3.71 -4.87 1.37
CA ARG A 409 3.98 -5.62 2.62
C ARG A 409 3.17 -6.89 2.76
N GLY A 410 2.37 -7.20 1.77
CA GLY A 410 1.43 -8.30 1.79
C GLY A 410 0.02 -7.83 1.45
N SER A 411 -0.92 -8.76 1.36
CA SER A 411 -2.29 -8.46 0.98
C SER A 411 -3.29 -9.31 1.74
N PHE A 412 -4.50 -8.82 1.82
CA PHE A 412 -5.62 -9.51 2.44
C PHE A 412 -6.94 -9.09 1.81
N ALA A 413 -7.98 -9.91 1.96
CA ALA A 413 -9.36 -9.55 1.68
C ALA A 413 -10.26 -10.13 2.81
N PRO A 414 -11.34 -9.42 3.15
CA PRO A 414 -11.79 -8.14 2.58
C PRO A 414 -10.86 -6.98 2.94
N ALA A 415 -10.79 -5.96 2.08
CA ALA A 415 -10.10 -4.71 2.39
C ALA A 415 -10.79 -3.53 1.70
N MET A 416 -10.58 -2.31 2.20
CA MET A 416 -11.08 -1.08 1.61
C MET A 416 -10.06 0.04 1.73
N THR A 417 -10.11 0.96 0.77
CA THR A 417 -9.45 2.26 0.86
C THR A 417 -10.43 3.38 0.48
N TYR A 418 -10.16 4.59 0.95
CA TYR A 418 -10.98 5.77 0.73
C TYR A 418 -10.09 6.85 0.13
N ASN A 419 -10.28 7.19 -1.14
CA ASN A 419 -9.41 8.10 -1.89
C ASN A 419 -7.92 7.73 -1.81
N ARG A 420 -7.57 6.46 -1.57
CA ARG A 420 -6.20 5.97 -1.36
C ARG A 420 -5.44 6.79 -0.31
N ASN A 421 -6.16 7.24 0.71
CA ASN A 421 -5.62 8.10 1.77
C ASN A 421 -5.47 7.33 3.08
N ALA A 422 -4.21 7.13 3.53
CA ALA A 422 -3.89 6.43 4.77
C ALA A 422 -4.52 7.06 6.01
N ASP A 423 -4.70 8.40 6.02
CA ASP A 423 -5.30 9.15 7.13
C ASP A 423 -6.79 8.85 7.33
N LEU A 424 -7.44 8.28 6.32
CA LEU A 424 -8.83 7.85 6.37
C LEU A 424 -9.01 6.40 6.85
N ILE A 425 -7.92 5.64 7.04
CA ILE A 425 -8.00 4.29 7.57
C ILE A 425 -8.18 4.34 9.08
N SER A 426 -9.30 3.83 9.53
CA SER A 426 -9.71 3.93 10.94
C SER A 426 -8.81 3.11 11.87
N ASN A 427 -8.53 3.65 13.06
CA ASN A 427 -7.92 2.87 14.14
C ASN A 427 -8.85 1.76 14.68
N SER A 428 -10.14 1.81 14.33
CA SER A 428 -11.14 0.78 14.64
C SER A 428 -11.20 -0.34 13.60
N ASP A 429 -10.40 -0.27 12.53
CA ASP A 429 -10.32 -1.33 11.54
C ASP A 429 -9.66 -2.58 12.13
N GLN A 430 -10.11 -3.75 11.69
CA GLN A 430 -9.62 -5.04 12.21
C GLN A 430 -8.17 -5.32 11.81
N ALA A 431 -7.76 -4.84 10.65
CA ALA A 431 -6.39 -4.85 10.17
C ALA A 431 -6.17 -3.66 9.22
N LYS A 432 -4.94 -3.20 9.11
CA LYS A 432 -4.55 -2.14 8.17
C LYS A 432 -3.11 -2.29 7.71
N THR A 433 -2.85 -1.93 6.47
CA THR A 433 -1.50 -1.83 5.89
C THR A 433 -1.53 -0.90 4.68
N GLY A 434 -0.44 -0.19 4.41
CA GLY A 434 -0.41 0.79 3.32
C GLY A 434 -1.52 1.83 3.48
N VAL A 435 -2.38 1.91 2.47
CA VAL A 435 -3.55 2.80 2.45
C VAL A 435 -4.88 2.03 2.52
N VAL A 436 -4.87 0.79 2.99
CA VAL A 436 -6.05 -0.09 3.07
C VAL A 436 -6.32 -0.58 4.49
N GLY A 437 -7.58 -0.88 4.81
CA GLY A 437 -7.98 -1.47 6.08
C GLY A 437 -9.16 -2.43 5.94
N ILE A 438 -9.43 -3.22 6.99
CA ILE A 438 -10.63 -4.07 7.10
C ILE A 438 -11.63 -3.35 8.02
N PRO A 439 -12.69 -2.73 7.49
CA PRO A 439 -13.67 -2.04 8.34
C PRO A 439 -14.34 -2.99 9.33
N SER A 440 -14.43 -2.58 10.59
CA SER A 440 -15.06 -3.39 11.64
C SER A 440 -16.60 -3.35 11.60
N SER A 441 -17.19 -2.33 10.97
CA SER A 441 -18.65 -2.17 10.89
C SER A 441 -19.07 -1.14 9.82
N ALA A 442 -20.38 -1.13 9.50
CA ALA A 442 -20.97 -0.13 8.61
C ALA A 442 -20.89 1.30 9.20
N SER A 443 -20.89 1.46 10.52
CA SER A 443 -20.75 2.78 11.17
C SER A 443 -19.35 3.35 10.99
N VAL A 444 -18.32 2.52 10.99
CA VAL A 444 -16.93 2.93 10.70
C VAL A 444 -16.85 3.44 9.27
N ILE A 445 -17.38 2.70 8.29
CA ILE A 445 -17.41 3.11 6.88
C ILE A 445 -18.15 4.46 6.74
N THR A 446 -19.34 4.59 7.36
CA THR A 446 -20.12 5.84 7.31
C THR A 446 -19.35 7.02 7.90
N ALA A 447 -18.68 6.83 9.03
CA ALA A 447 -17.88 7.87 9.66
C ALA A 447 -16.71 8.30 8.77
N THR A 448 -16.01 7.35 8.15
CA THR A 448 -14.90 7.59 7.22
C THR A 448 -15.37 8.34 5.97
N ILE A 449 -16.49 7.94 5.35
CA ILE A 449 -17.09 8.67 4.23
C ILE A 449 -17.37 10.13 4.62
N ASN A 450 -18.02 10.35 5.77
CA ASN A 450 -18.35 11.69 6.25
C ASN A 450 -17.10 12.53 6.58
N GLN A 451 -16.02 11.91 7.01
CA GLN A 451 -14.73 12.58 7.21
C GLN A 451 -14.14 12.97 5.85
N ALA A 452 -14.05 12.05 4.90
CA ALA A 452 -13.49 12.28 3.57
C ALA A 452 -14.26 13.38 2.79
N LEU A 453 -15.59 13.43 2.92
CA LEU A 453 -16.43 14.45 2.27
C LEU A 453 -16.23 15.87 2.82
N LYS A 454 -15.58 16.04 3.99
CA LYS A 454 -15.23 17.35 4.56
C LYS A 454 -13.90 17.87 4.04
N GLU A 455 -13.07 17.01 3.48
CA GLU A 455 -11.81 17.43 2.87
C GLU A 455 -12.10 18.27 1.62
N VAL A 456 -11.19 19.16 1.30
CA VAL A 456 -11.22 19.95 0.05
C VAL A 456 -10.34 19.28 -1.01
N ALA A 457 -10.55 19.66 -2.27
CA ALA A 457 -9.77 19.19 -3.41
C ALA A 457 -9.21 20.38 -4.19
N ASN A 458 -8.08 20.15 -4.88
CA ASN A 458 -7.47 21.14 -5.77
C ASN A 458 -7.94 21.00 -7.22
N ALA A 459 -8.67 19.94 -7.53
CA ALA A 459 -9.25 19.70 -8.85
C ALA A 459 -10.72 19.28 -8.75
N LYS A 460 -11.47 19.54 -9.79
CA LYS A 460 -12.85 19.13 -10.00
C LYS A 460 -12.97 18.41 -11.33
N LEU A 461 -13.83 17.40 -11.38
CA LEU A 461 -14.17 16.67 -12.60
C LEU A 461 -15.65 16.85 -12.93
N ASP A 462 -15.94 16.90 -14.23
CA ASP A 462 -17.28 16.75 -14.79
C ASP A 462 -17.26 15.63 -15.84
N MET A 463 -18.41 14.97 -16.06
CA MET A 463 -18.54 13.83 -16.97
C MET A 463 -19.79 13.96 -17.82
N GLU A 464 -19.65 13.67 -19.11
CA GLU A 464 -20.75 13.53 -20.05
C GLU A 464 -20.69 12.17 -20.72
N VAL A 465 -21.84 11.53 -20.93
CA VAL A 465 -21.94 10.24 -21.60
C VAL A 465 -22.90 10.36 -22.78
N THR A 466 -22.46 9.97 -23.94
CA THR A 466 -23.29 9.83 -25.14
C THR A 466 -23.25 8.41 -25.65
N TYR A 467 -24.28 7.98 -26.37
CA TYR A 467 -24.41 6.62 -26.88
C TYR A 467 -24.67 6.63 -28.38
N ASN A 468 -24.24 5.55 -29.05
CA ASN A 468 -24.76 5.25 -30.39
C ASN A 468 -26.24 4.85 -30.34
N ASP A 469 -26.92 4.74 -31.49
CA ASP A 469 -28.37 4.56 -31.58
C ASP A 469 -28.90 3.32 -30.86
N ASP A 470 -28.17 2.22 -30.87
CA ASP A 470 -28.53 0.96 -30.24
C ASP A 470 -27.95 0.79 -28.81
N LYS A 471 -27.24 1.79 -28.31
CA LYS A 471 -26.56 1.79 -27.00
C LYS A 471 -25.62 0.59 -26.80
N THR A 472 -24.95 0.17 -27.86
CA THR A 472 -23.87 -0.81 -27.82
C THR A 472 -22.51 -0.20 -27.60
N GLN A 473 -22.41 1.14 -27.73
CA GLN A 473 -21.19 1.89 -27.50
C GLN A 473 -21.50 3.20 -26.76
N ALA A 474 -20.71 3.51 -25.76
CA ALA A 474 -20.72 4.78 -25.02
C ALA A 474 -19.46 5.59 -25.32
N THR A 475 -19.63 6.88 -25.56
CA THR A 475 -18.53 7.86 -25.52
C THR A 475 -18.64 8.63 -24.22
N VAL A 476 -17.66 8.46 -23.35
CA VAL A 476 -17.57 9.12 -22.04
C VAL A 476 -16.54 10.22 -22.11
N THR A 477 -16.98 11.47 -21.96
CA THR A 477 -16.10 12.64 -21.97
C THR A 477 -15.95 13.16 -20.55
N VAL A 478 -14.71 13.19 -20.07
CA VAL A 478 -14.34 13.72 -18.75
C VAL A 478 -13.64 15.06 -18.97
N THR A 479 -14.12 16.09 -18.28
CA THR A 479 -13.45 17.39 -18.22
C THR A 479 -12.97 17.65 -16.80
N GLY A 480 -11.81 18.25 -16.65
CA GLY A 480 -11.26 18.61 -15.37
C GLY A 480 -10.83 20.08 -15.32
N VAL A 481 -10.95 20.67 -14.14
CA VAL A 481 -10.40 21.99 -13.81
C VAL A 481 -9.66 21.88 -12.49
N CYS A 482 -8.51 22.54 -12.38
CA CYS A 482 -7.76 22.59 -11.13
C CYS A 482 -7.36 24.02 -10.75
N ASN A 483 -6.92 24.19 -9.51
CA ASN A 483 -6.29 25.43 -9.04
C ASN A 483 -4.76 25.37 -9.19
N GLU A 484 -4.10 26.44 -8.80
CA GLU A 484 -2.65 26.63 -8.95
C GLU A 484 -1.81 25.69 -8.09
N ALA A 485 -2.39 25.12 -7.04
CA ALA A 485 -1.71 24.21 -6.10
C ALA A 485 -1.64 22.77 -6.63
N TYR A 486 -2.45 22.42 -7.64
CA TYR A 486 -2.54 21.05 -8.10
C TYR A 486 -1.31 20.65 -8.93
N ASP A 487 -0.78 19.46 -8.66
CA ASP A 487 0.37 18.90 -9.35
C ASP A 487 -0.07 18.24 -10.66
N THR A 488 -0.19 19.05 -11.72
CA THR A 488 -0.65 18.60 -13.04
C THR A 488 0.35 17.67 -13.73
N ASP A 489 1.65 17.77 -13.42
CA ASP A 489 2.72 17.00 -14.08
C ASP A 489 2.66 15.51 -13.73
N ASN A 490 2.19 15.19 -12.52
CA ASN A 490 2.08 13.82 -12.01
C ASN A 490 0.62 13.33 -11.96
N ALA A 491 -0.31 14.10 -12.52
CA ALA A 491 -1.73 13.77 -12.51
C ALA A 491 -2.06 12.74 -13.60
N LEU A 492 -2.74 11.68 -13.19
CA LEU A 492 -3.26 10.64 -14.07
C LEU A 492 -4.78 10.58 -13.95
N LEU A 493 -5.46 10.33 -15.08
CA LEU A 493 -6.90 10.10 -15.12
C LEU A 493 -7.18 8.60 -15.24
N THR A 494 -7.73 8.02 -14.19
CA THR A 494 -8.27 6.65 -14.19
C THR A 494 -9.75 6.69 -14.53
N PHE A 495 -10.17 5.78 -15.40
CA PHE A 495 -11.56 5.62 -15.80
C PHE A 495 -11.96 4.14 -15.76
N TYR A 496 -13.05 3.85 -15.02
CA TYR A 496 -13.63 2.53 -14.87
C TYR A 496 -15.08 2.49 -15.33
N VAL A 497 -15.49 1.36 -15.90
CA VAL A 497 -16.91 0.97 -16.02
C VAL A 497 -17.15 -0.15 -15.03
N THR A 498 -18.13 0.01 -14.15
CA THR A 498 -18.50 -1.00 -13.17
C THR A 498 -19.90 -1.54 -13.44
N GLU A 499 -20.17 -2.76 -12.98
CA GLU A 499 -21.49 -3.39 -13.06
C GLU A 499 -21.89 -3.92 -11.68
N ASP A 500 -23.12 -3.62 -11.29
CA ASP A 500 -23.74 -4.15 -10.07
C ASP A 500 -24.50 -5.46 -10.37
N ASN A 501 -24.94 -6.16 -9.33
CA ASN A 501 -25.83 -7.32 -9.40
C ASN A 501 -25.34 -8.49 -10.27
N ILE A 502 -24.03 -8.72 -10.31
CA ILE A 502 -23.45 -9.85 -11.03
C ILE A 502 -23.60 -11.11 -10.16
N LYS A 503 -24.34 -12.09 -10.67
CA LYS A 503 -24.52 -13.36 -9.96
C LYS A 503 -23.18 -14.09 -9.81
N ALA A 504 -22.75 -14.30 -8.59
CA ALA A 504 -21.56 -15.07 -8.25
C ALA A 504 -21.73 -16.53 -8.68
N ARG A 505 -20.65 -17.14 -9.18
CA ARG A 505 -20.62 -18.59 -9.45
C ARG A 505 -20.64 -19.36 -8.14
N ARG A 506 -19.85 -18.91 -7.16
CA ARG A 506 -19.78 -19.48 -5.82
C ARG A 506 -19.10 -18.48 -4.88
N GLN A 507 -19.85 -17.93 -3.93
CA GLN A 507 -19.28 -17.05 -2.91
C GLN A 507 -19.05 -17.83 -1.62
N SER A 508 -17.79 -17.94 -1.19
CA SER A 508 -17.45 -18.44 0.14
C SER A 508 -18.04 -17.53 1.22
N GLY A 509 -18.53 -18.11 2.32
CA GLY A 509 -19.11 -17.37 3.44
C GLY A 509 -20.53 -16.83 3.23
N ALA A 510 -21.11 -16.97 2.03
CA ALA A 510 -22.50 -16.65 1.77
C ALA A 510 -23.36 -17.93 1.75
N SER A 511 -24.60 -17.82 2.23
CA SER A 511 -25.63 -18.85 2.09
C SER A 511 -26.59 -18.48 0.96
N GLY A 512 -26.76 -19.39 -0.03
CA GLY A 512 -27.64 -19.16 -1.17
C GLY A 512 -27.01 -18.35 -2.30
N THR A 513 -27.85 -17.69 -3.10
CA THR A 513 -27.41 -16.89 -4.24
C THR A 513 -26.81 -15.58 -3.74
N TYR A 514 -25.61 -15.26 -4.21
CA TYR A 514 -24.91 -14.01 -3.91
C TYR A 514 -24.73 -13.19 -5.19
N TYR A 515 -24.77 -11.87 -5.06
CA TYR A 515 -24.57 -10.94 -6.17
C TYR A 515 -23.42 -9.99 -5.83
N GLN A 516 -22.42 -9.98 -6.69
CA GLN A 516 -21.28 -9.04 -6.62
C GLN A 516 -21.75 -7.64 -7.03
N GLN A 517 -21.17 -6.62 -6.39
CA GLN A 517 -21.50 -5.21 -6.60
C GLN A 517 -20.27 -4.44 -7.03
N HIS A 518 -20.45 -3.37 -7.80
CA HIS A 518 -19.42 -2.41 -8.17
C HIS A 518 -18.20 -3.03 -8.90
N VAL A 519 -18.39 -4.16 -9.58
CA VAL A 519 -17.33 -4.96 -10.22
C VAL A 519 -16.80 -4.23 -11.44
N ILE A 520 -15.48 -4.04 -11.55
CA ILE A 520 -14.83 -3.43 -12.71
C ILE A 520 -15.00 -4.34 -13.93
N ARG A 521 -15.57 -3.78 -15.00
CA ARG A 521 -15.80 -4.46 -16.29
C ARG A 521 -14.91 -3.94 -17.40
N TYR A 522 -14.51 -2.67 -17.27
CA TYR A 522 -13.60 -1.99 -18.19
C TYR A 522 -12.76 -0.99 -17.41
N TYR A 523 -11.53 -0.80 -17.83
CA TYR A 523 -10.61 0.21 -17.33
C TYR A 523 -9.72 0.71 -18.48
N ASN A 524 -9.34 2.00 -18.45
CA ASN A 524 -8.45 2.57 -19.46
C ASN A 524 -7.00 2.13 -19.26
N SER A 525 -6.54 2.14 -18.02
CA SER A 525 -5.20 1.74 -17.58
C SER A 525 -5.24 1.42 -16.09
N SER A 526 -4.34 0.55 -15.60
CA SER A 526 -4.29 0.16 -14.19
C SER A 526 -4.11 1.35 -13.24
N TRP A 527 -3.31 2.33 -13.65
CA TRP A 527 -3.01 3.53 -12.84
C TRP A 527 -3.51 4.83 -13.45
N GLY A 528 -4.25 4.76 -14.55
CA GLY A 528 -4.71 5.91 -15.31
C GLY A 528 -3.76 6.32 -16.43
N GLU A 529 -4.15 7.32 -17.18
CA GLU A 529 -3.42 7.91 -18.31
C GLU A 529 -3.14 9.38 -18.04
N THR A 530 -2.07 9.90 -18.62
CA THR A 530 -1.80 11.34 -18.64
C THR A 530 -2.89 12.10 -19.36
N VAL A 531 -3.15 13.31 -18.94
CA VAL A 531 -4.05 14.25 -19.59
C VAL A 531 -3.32 15.54 -19.95
N ASP A 532 -3.72 16.15 -21.07
CA ASP A 532 -3.12 17.39 -21.56
C ASP A 532 -3.77 18.59 -20.86
N TRP A 533 -3.12 19.10 -19.82
CA TRP A 533 -3.57 20.29 -19.12
C TRP A 533 -3.28 21.57 -19.93
N ASN A 534 -4.29 22.37 -20.16
CA ASN A 534 -4.20 23.68 -20.81
C ASN A 534 -4.92 24.72 -19.95
N ASN A 535 -4.21 25.72 -19.44
CA ASN A 535 -4.74 26.73 -18.52
C ASN A 535 -5.56 26.11 -17.38
N TYR A 536 -4.97 25.15 -16.66
CA TYR A 536 -5.60 24.44 -15.55
C TYR A 536 -6.86 23.63 -15.91
N THR A 537 -7.08 23.33 -17.19
CA THR A 537 -8.21 22.50 -17.64
C THR A 537 -7.76 21.37 -18.56
N PHE A 538 -8.53 20.30 -18.63
CA PHE A 538 -8.36 19.25 -19.62
C PHE A 538 -9.72 18.70 -20.07
N THR A 539 -9.72 18.03 -21.24
CA THR A 539 -10.83 17.21 -21.73
C THR A 539 -10.28 15.91 -22.30
N LYS A 540 -10.83 14.79 -21.85
CA LYS A 540 -10.46 13.43 -22.31
C LYS A 540 -11.72 12.62 -22.59
N SER A 541 -11.77 11.95 -23.75
CA SER A 541 -12.88 11.06 -24.11
C SER A 541 -12.43 9.61 -24.18
N PHE A 542 -13.29 8.72 -23.71
CA PHE A 542 -13.14 7.26 -23.77
C PHE A 542 -14.30 6.67 -24.57
N VAL A 543 -14.00 5.78 -25.49
CA VAL A 543 -15.00 5.03 -26.24
C VAL A 543 -15.04 3.62 -25.68
N VAL A 544 -16.21 3.19 -25.21
CA VAL A 544 -16.40 1.91 -24.54
C VAL A 544 -17.48 1.10 -25.24
N ASP A 545 -17.14 -0.11 -25.66
CA ASP A 545 -18.12 -1.07 -26.16
C ASP A 545 -18.89 -1.68 -24.99
N ILE A 546 -20.21 -1.55 -25.02
CA ILE A 546 -21.11 -2.09 -23.99
C ILE A 546 -21.39 -3.54 -24.33
N ASN A 547 -20.79 -4.45 -23.57
CA ASN A 547 -20.96 -5.88 -23.80
C ASN A 547 -22.43 -6.28 -23.61
N SER A 548 -22.96 -7.08 -24.53
CA SER A 548 -24.37 -7.54 -24.51
C SER A 548 -24.75 -8.36 -23.26
N ASN A 549 -23.76 -8.91 -22.54
CA ASN A 549 -23.96 -9.64 -21.29
C ASN A 549 -24.01 -8.73 -20.07
N TRP A 550 -23.72 -7.44 -20.21
CA TRP A 550 -23.82 -6.49 -19.11
C TRP A 550 -25.26 -5.98 -19.00
N LYS A 551 -25.71 -5.80 -17.77
CA LYS A 551 -27.02 -5.22 -17.51
C LYS A 551 -26.89 -3.70 -17.51
N LYS A 552 -27.44 -3.06 -18.53
CA LYS A 552 -27.29 -1.60 -18.76
C LYS A 552 -27.74 -0.78 -17.54
N GLU A 553 -28.81 -1.18 -16.87
CA GLU A 553 -29.34 -0.56 -15.66
C GLU A 553 -28.39 -0.66 -14.45
N ASP A 554 -27.48 -1.62 -14.44
CA ASP A 554 -26.52 -1.88 -13.38
C ASP A 554 -25.12 -1.29 -13.68
N ILE A 555 -24.94 -0.62 -14.85
CA ILE A 555 -23.66 -0.02 -15.27
C ILE A 555 -23.49 1.36 -14.66
N LYS A 556 -22.26 1.64 -14.21
CA LYS A 556 -21.79 2.96 -13.81
C LYS A 556 -20.44 3.29 -14.45
N PHE A 557 -20.24 4.56 -14.75
CA PHE A 557 -18.99 5.13 -15.21
C PHE A 557 -18.36 5.90 -14.04
N VAL A 558 -17.11 5.65 -13.72
CA VAL A 558 -16.38 6.31 -12.62
C VAL A 558 -15.03 6.78 -13.14
N ALA A 559 -14.73 8.05 -12.95
CA ALA A 559 -13.43 8.62 -13.27
C ALA A 559 -12.84 9.37 -12.08
N PHE A 560 -11.53 9.33 -11.93
CA PHE A 560 -10.84 10.05 -10.87
C PHE A 560 -9.41 10.42 -11.25
N LEU A 561 -8.94 11.53 -10.65
CA LEU A 561 -7.55 11.95 -10.75
C LEU A 561 -6.75 11.34 -9.61
N ASN A 562 -5.63 10.71 -9.93
CA ASN A 562 -4.70 10.10 -8.98
C ASN A 562 -3.25 10.32 -9.41
N LYS A 563 -2.31 9.88 -8.57
CA LYS A 563 -0.89 9.76 -8.90
C LYS A 563 -0.48 8.28 -9.00
N HIS A 564 0.72 8.05 -9.52
CA HIS A 564 1.37 6.74 -9.48
C HIS A 564 2.82 6.88 -9.04
N ASN A 565 3.03 6.84 -7.73
CA ASN A 565 4.36 6.84 -7.11
C ASN A 565 4.68 5.44 -6.58
N THR A 566 5.57 4.73 -7.26
CA THR A 566 5.98 3.36 -6.88
C THR A 566 6.89 3.31 -5.65
N LYS A 567 7.50 4.43 -5.28
CA LYS A 567 8.41 4.53 -4.13
C LYS A 567 7.69 4.88 -2.83
N ASN A 568 6.56 5.58 -2.93
CA ASN A 568 5.78 6.00 -1.78
C ASN A 568 4.29 5.70 -2.01
N TYR A 569 3.78 4.64 -1.38
CA TYR A 569 2.38 4.24 -1.51
C TYR A 569 1.41 5.33 -1.02
N ALA A 570 1.80 6.14 -0.03
CA ALA A 570 0.96 7.20 0.51
C ALA A 570 0.78 8.40 -0.44
N ASP A 571 1.62 8.53 -1.47
CA ASP A 571 1.55 9.59 -2.48
C ASP A 571 0.70 9.20 -3.71
N ASN A 572 -0.10 8.14 -3.61
CA ASN A 572 -1.01 7.70 -4.67
C ASN A 572 -2.46 8.15 -4.44
N LYS A 573 -2.67 9.19 -3.64
CA LYS A 573 -4.00 9.70 -3.26
C LYS A 573 -4.83 10.06 -4.50
N ILE A 574 -6.13 9.77 -4.41
CA ILE A 574 -7.12 10.26 -5.38
C ILE A 574 -7.47 11.70 -4.99
N GLU A 575 -7.23 12.62 -5.93
CA GLU A 575 -7.50 14.04 -5.73
C GLU A 575 -8.98 14.35 -5.74
N ASN A 576 -9.70 13.92 -6.77
CA ASN A 576 -11.15 14.05 -6.86
C ASN A 576 -11.72 13.06 -7.88
N SER A 577 -13.04 12.92 -7.89
CA SER A 577 -13.73 11.91 -8.71
C SER A 577 -15.08 12.39 -9.20
N ILE A 578 -15.61 11.68 -10.19
CA ILE A 578 -16.94 11.85 -10.77
C ILE A 578 -17.49 10.48 -11.17
N GLY A 579 -18.80 10.30 -11.10
CA GLY A 579 -19.45 9.08 -11.60
C GLY A 579 -20.86 9.32 -12.07
N LEU A 580 -21.28 8.56 -13.09
CA LEU A 580 -22.62 8.58 -13.67
C LEU A 580 -23.14 7.16 -13.85
N SER A 581 -24.44 6.94 -13.66
CA SER A 581 -25.13 5.70 -14.06
C SER A 581 -25.42 5.71 -15.56
N PHE A 582 -25.53 4.52 -16.17
CA PHE A 582 -25.82 4.35 -17.60
C PHE A 582 -27.05 5.12 -18.08
N ASP A 583 -28.13 5.13 -17.28
CA ASP A 583 -29.36 5.86 -17.62
C ASP A 583 -29.37 7.32 -17.16
N SER A 584 -28.28 7.81 -16.60
CA SER A 584 -28.14 9.26 -16.32
C SER A 584 -28.15 9.95 -17.66
N SER A 585 -29.30 10.52 -18.03
CA SER A 585 -29.41 11.28 -19.27
C SER A 585 -28.38 12.39 -19.28
N THR A 586 -27.73 12.59 -20.42
CA THR A 586 -26.82 13.68 -20.75
C THR A 586 -27.41 15.04 -20.33
N GLY A 587 -27.12 15.42 -19.11
CA GLY A 587 -27.55 16.69 -18.56
C GLY A 587 -26.75 16.95 -17.30
N ILE A 588 -26.09 18.06 -17.25
CA ILE A 588 -25.27 18.56 -16.17
C ILE A 588 -25.81 18.10 -14.82
N ASN A 589 -25.30 16.98 -14.31
CA ASN A 589 -25.48 16.58 -12.91
C ASN A 589 -24.52 17.40 -12.05
N GLY A 590 -24.94 18.60 -11.72
CA GLY A 590 -24.09 19.47 -10.92
C GLY A 590 -24.70 20.82 -10.71
N VAL A 591 -26.00 20.88 -10.41
CA VAL A 591 -26.49 22.02 -9.62
C VAL A 591 -26.04 21.74 -8.19
N TYR A 592 -24.79 22.04 -7.88
CA TYR A 592 -24.37 22.12 -6.50
C TYR A 592 -25.08 23.31 -5.88
N ASN A 593 -26.08 23.05 -5.08
CA ASN A 593 -26.57 24.01 -4.11
C ASN A 593 -25.43 24.26 -3.09
N ASN A 594 -24.53 25.19 -3.39
CA ASN A 594 -23.91 25.95 -2.33
C ASN A 594 -25.07 26.73 -1.69
N GLY A 595 -25.36 26.45 -0.44
CA GLY A 595 -26.58 26.68 0.29
C GLY A 595 -27.21 28.07 0.29
N ASP A 596 -26.74 29.05 -0.51
CA ASP A 596 -27.24 30.45 -0.48
C ASP A 596 -27.52 31.08 -1.86
N ALA A 597 -27.24 30.39 -2.99
CA ALA A 597 -27.47 30.97 -4.30
C ALA A 597 -28.92 30.73 -4.77
N THR A 598 -29.72 31.77 -4.86
CA THR A 598 -31.11 31.73 -5.34
C THR A 598 -31.20 32.02 -6.83
N VAL A 599 -32.21 31.46 -7.49
CA VAL A 599 -32.50 31.74 -8.92
C VAL A 599 -32.97 33.20 -9.03
N VAL A 600 -32.22 33.97 -9.82
CA VAL A 600 -32.55 35.40 -10.08
C VAL A 600 -33.40 35.55 -11.34
N THR A 601 -33.04 34.80 -12.40
CA THR A 601 -33.78 34.83 -13.67
C THR A 601 -33.69 33.49 -14.40
N CYS A 602 -34.77 33.18 -15.12
CA CYS A 602 -34.85 32.02 -16.01
C CYS A 602 -35.12 32.48 -17.45
N TYR A 603 -34.54 31.73 -18.40
CA TYR A 603 -34.77 31.90 -19.83
C TYR A 603 -35.03 30.52 -20.47
N ASN A 604 -35.88 30.48 -21.48
CA ASN A 604 -35.98 29.31 -22.35
C ASN A 604 -34.85 29.28 -23.39
N VAL A 605 -34.83 28.28 -24.26
CA VAL A 605 -33.73 28.09 -25.25
C VAL A 605 -33.63 29.19 -26.30
N ASP A 606 -34.70 29.90 -26.58
CA ASP A 606 -34.74 31.04 -27.52
C ASP A 606 -34.34 32.36 -26.88
N GLY A 607 -33.98 32.37 -25.59
CA GLY A 607 -33.54 33.55 -24.86
C GLY A 607 -34.66 34.36 -24.26
N THR A 608 -35.94 33.91 -24.34
CA THR A 608 -37.07 34.59 -23.71
C THR A 608 -37.05 34.38 -22.20
N GLN A 609 -37.16 35.45 -21.43
CA GLN A 609 -37.23 35.38 -19.97
C GLN A 609 -38.56 34.76 -19.52
N ILE A 610 -38.50 33.81 -18.61
CA ILE A 610 -39.64 33.08 -18.03
C ILE A 610 -39.66 33.22 -16.52
N SER A 611 -40.81 33.13 -15.90
CA SER A 611 -41.00 33.33 -14.45
C SER A 611 -40.50 32.12 -13.62
N ALA A 612 -40.49 30.93 -14.20
CA ALA A 612 -39.95 29.68 -13.62
C ALA A 612 -39.52 28.71 -14.72
N PRO A 613 -38.64 27.75 -14.43
CA PRO A 613 -38.22 26.75 -15.41
C PRO A 613 -39.42 25.95 -15.94
N GLN A 614 -39.51 25.81 -17.27
CA GLN A 614 -40.54 25.08 -17.98
C GLN A 614 -40.02 23.80 -18.57
N LYS A 615 -40.89 22.86 -18.97
CA LYS A 615 -40.52 21.62 -19.61
C LYS A 615 -39.59 21.87 -20.79
N GLY A 616 -38.46 21.16 -20.82
CA GLY A 616 -37.39 21.34 -21.78
C GLY A 616 -36.15 22.01 -21.20
N LEU A 617 -35.25 22.48 -22.05
CA LEU A 617 -33.98 23.11 -21.66
C LEU A 617 -34.26 24.60 -21.26
N ASN A 618 -33.80 24.97 -20.06
CA ASN A 618 -33.89 26.32 -19.52
C ASN A 618 -32.47 26.85 -19.19
N ILE A 619 -32.29 28.16 -19.29
CA ILE A 619 -31.09 28.86 -18.85
C ILE A 619 -31.43 29.61 -17.58
N VAL A 620 -30.79 29.27 -16.47
CA VAL A 620 -31.07 29.83 -15.15
C VAL A 620 -29.87 30.64 -14.66
N LYS A 621 -30.08 31.88 -14.27
CA LYS A 621 -29.07 32.77 -13.70
C LYS A 621 -29.27 32.82 -12.17
N LEU A 622 -28.17 32.59 -11.43
CA LEU A 622 -28.16 32.57 -9.98
C LEU A 622 -27.69 33.88 -9.37
N SER A 623 -28.00 34.11 -8.09
CA SER A 623 -27.65 35.34 -7.34
C SER A 623 -26.14 35.54 -7.17
N ASP A 624 -25.35 34.50 -7.32
CA ASP A 624 -23.88 34.55 -7.29
C ASP A 624 -23.22 34.81 -8.67
N GLY A 625 -24.05 35.10 -9.70
CA GLY A 625 -23.61 35.43 -11.07
C GLY A 625 -23.45 34.22 -11.98
N ARG A 626 -23.56 33.01 -11.50
CA ARG A 626 -23.48 31.79 -12.31
C ARG A 626 -24.71 31.69 -13.23
N THR A 627 -24.48 31.11 -14.42
CA THR A 627 -25.55 30.79 -15.37
C THR A 627 -25.57 29.29 -15.61
N LEU A 628 -26.70 28.64 -15.42
CA LEU A 628 -26.87 27.20 -15.51
C LEU A 628 -27.83 26.83 -16.66
N LYS A 629 -27.59 25.71 -17.31
CA LYS A 629 -28.57 25.07 -18.22
C LYS A 629 -29.30 23.99 -17.42
N VAL A 630 -30.63 24.10 -17.32
CA VAL A 630 -31.47 23.21 -16.53
C VAL A 630 -32.49 22.53 -17.45
N MET A 631 -32.48 21.21 -17.51
CA MET A 631 -33.48 20.43 -18.22
C MET A 631 -34.62 20.07 -17.25
N VAL A 632 -35.81 20.50 -17.56
CA VAL A 632 -37.04 20.14 -16.81
C VAL A 632 -37.80 19.09 -17.64
N LYS A 633 -38.05 17.94 -17.04
CA LYS A 633 -38.74 16.79 -17.66
C LYS A 633 -40.23 17.03 -17.82
#